data_98975b8f88b559bed6cdfd43e8cb9892
#
_entry.id   98975b8f88b559bed6cdfd43e8cb9892
#
_cell.length_a   1.000
_cell.length_b   1.000
_cell.length_c   1.000
_cell.angle_alpha   90.00
_cell.angle_beta   90.00
_cell.angle_gamma   90.00
#
_symmetry.space_group_name_H-M   'P 1'
#
loop_
_entity.id
_entity.type
_entity.pdbx_description
1 polymer ?
#
loop_
_entity_poly.entity_id
_entity_poly.type
_entity_poly.pdbx_seq_one_letter_code
_entity_poly.pdbx_strand_id
1 'polypeptide(L)'
;VYDELNSILNKVTPNTSETLDSLISGRGVYKLAEAAHVDYPEIEDIQSKGHKNDIGSGAFRLLKDIIFYKDKPSHEGEYVKILGLENSKRTYYWMDKKYLNAPSSFEEYKVIMPQANGNGTFGEVISSPLVLEPNVGATETFLSIGGFSTKYEAEAALKYIKCKFARAMLG
;
A
#
# COMPACT_ATOMS: atom_id res chain seq x y z
N VAL A 1 0.13 -19.04 -22.74
CA VAL A 1 -0.38 -19.63 -21.47
C VAL A 1 0.32 -20.97 -21.33
N TYR A 2 0.91 -21.23 -20.17
CA TYR A 2 1.65 -22.47 -19.89
C TYR A 2 0.68 -23.53 -19.34
N ASP A 3 0.54 -24.67 -20.00
CA ASP A 3 -0.40 -25.74 -19.60
C ASP A 3 -0.08 -26.29 -18.20
N GLU A 4 1.20 -26.28 -17.83
CA GLU A 4 1.67 -26.65 -16.50
C GLU A 4 1.08 -25.76 -15.40
N LEU A 5 0.93 -24.47 -15.64
CA LEU A 5 0.32 -23.54 -14.67
C LEU A 5 -1.17 -23.82 -14.48
N ASN A 6 -1.89 -24.15 -15.56
CA ASN A 6 -3.29 -24.58 -15.48
C ASN A 6 -3.42 -25.88 -14.67
N SER A 7 -2.53 -26.84 -14.89
CA SER A 7 -2.50 -28.09 -14.13
C SER A 7 -2.25 -27.87 -12.64
N ILE A 8 -1.33 -26.96 -12.29
CA ILE A 8 -1.05 -26.60 -10.90
C ILE A 8 -2.26 -25.87 -10.28
N LEU A 9 -2.82 -24.90 -10.98
CA LEU A 9 -4.00 -24.16 -10.52
C LEU A 9 -5.15 -25.11 -10.20
N ASN A 10 -5.48 -26.02 -11.11
CA ASN A 10 -6.55 -27.00 -10.93
C ASN A 10 -6.32 -27.97 -9.74
N LYS A 11 -5.08 -28.19 -9.34
CA LYS A 11 -4.75 -29.02 -8.18
C LYS A 11 -4.90 -28.28 -6.85
N VAL A 12 -4.66 -26.98 -6.82
CA VAL A 12 -4.67 -26.20 -5.57
C VAL A 12 -5.98 -25.47 -5.30
N THR A 13 -6.85 -25.32 -6.32
CA THR A 13 -8.14 -24.62 -6.19
C THR A 13 -9.39 -25.52 -6.26
N PRO A 14 -9.31 -26.84 -6.06
CA PRO A 14 -10.47 -27.70 -6.36
C PRO A 14 -11.69 -27.45 -5.49
N ASN A 15 -11.57 -26.81 -4.32
CA ASN A 15 -12.66 -26.76 -3.35
C ASN A 15 -12.71 -25.46 -2.50
N THR A 16 -12.03 -24.40 -2.88
CA THR A 16 -12.08 -23.17 -2.09
C THR A 16 -12.73 -22.03 -2.88
N SER A 17 -13.71 -21.39 -2.29
CA SER A 17 -14.30 -20.15 -2.79
C SER A 17 -13.56 -18.91 -2.29
N GLU A 18 -12.62 -19.08 -1.36
CA GLU A 18 -11.84 -17.99 -0.77
C GLU A 18 -10.48 -17.90 -1.42
N THR A 19 -10.21 -16.77 -2.02
CA THR A 19 -8.96 -16.46 -2.68
C THR A 19 -8.37 -15.16 -2.14
N LEU A 20 -7.08 -14.92 -2.34
CA LEU A 20 -6.41 -13.71 -1.88
C LEU A 20 -6.92 -12.42 -2.56
N ASP A 21 -7.58 -12.53 -3.70
CA ASP A 21 -8.08 -11.37 -4.44
C ASP A 21 -9.07 -10.54 -3.62
N SER A 22 -9.89 -11.17 -2.76
CA SER A 22 -10.79 -10.48 -1.84
C SER A 22 -10.07 -9.60 -0.80
N LEU A 23 -8.80 -9.89 -0.53
CA LEU A 23 -7.96 -9.16 0.41
C LEU A 23 -7.07 -8.11 -0.27
N ILE A 24 -7.01 -8.10 -1.61
CA ILE A 24 -6.18 -7.14 -2.34
C ILE A 24 -6.95 -5.84 -2.50
N SER A 25 -6.47 -4.79 -1.87
CA SER A 25 -6.98 -3.45 -2.08
C SER A 25 -6.44 -2.87 -3.38
N GLY A 26 -7.29 -2.15 -4.09
CA GLY A 26 -6.91 -1.42 -5.29
C GLY A 26 -5.82 -0.39 -5.03
N ARG A 27 -5.32 0.20 -6.12
CA ARG A 27 -4.35 1.29 -6.07
C ARG A 27 -4.93 2.51 -5.34
N GLY A 28 -4.08 3.16 -4.53
CA GLY A 28 -4.40 4.46 -3.93
C GLY A 28 -5.61 4.43 -2.99
N VAL A 29 -5.69 3.42 -2.12
CA VAL A 29 -6.76 3.29 -1.11
C VAL A 29 -6.68 4.34 -0.01
N TYR A 30 -5.50 4.93 0.19
CA TYR A 30 -5.27 6.04 1.11
C TYR A 30 -5.40 7.34 0.34
N LYS A 31 -6.26 8.24 0.82
CA LYS A 31 -6.57 9.52 0.18
C LYS A 31 -6.42 10.66 1.17
N LEU A 32 -6.30 11.87 0.65
CA LEU A 32 -6.47 13.07 1.47
C LEU A 32 -7.95 13.23 1.84
N ALA A 33 -8.20 13.54 3.10
CA ALA A 33 -9.52 13.90 3.59
C ALA A 33 -9.85 15.36 3.22
N GLU A 34 -11.13 15.69 3.21
CA GLU A 34 -11.63 17.07 2.99
C GLU A 34 -10.96 18.12 3.87
N ALA A 35 -10.69 17.76 5.14
CA ALA A 35 -10.00 18.62 6.08
C ALA A 35 -8.64 19.13 5.59
N ALA A 36 -7.92 18.33 4.77
CA ALA A 36 -6.64 18.77 4.20
C ALA A 36 -6.82 19.94 3.24
N HIS A 37 -7.87 19.94 2.43
CA HIS A 37 -8.17 21.00 1.47
C HIS A 37 -8.74 22.26 2.13
N VAL A 38 -9.44 22.08 3.25
CA VAL A 38 -9.96 23.20 4.05
C VAL A 38 -8.83 23.95 4.75
N ASP A 39 -7.92 23.20 5.39
CA ASP A 39 -6.82 23.79 6.17
C ASP A 39 -5.66 24.28 5.27
N TYR A 40 -5.48 23.66 4.08
CA TYR A 40 -4.41 23.95 3.11
C TYR A 40 -4.98 24.04 1.69
N PRO A 41 -5.70 25.11 1.33
CA PRO A 41 -6.34 25.27 0.03
C PRO A 41 -5.36 25.20 -1.15
N GLU A 42 -4.08 25.53 -0.93
CA GLU A 42 -3.01 25.46 -1.94
C GLU A 42 -2.77 24.04 -2.47
N ILE A 43 -3.20 23.00 -1.75
CA ILE A 43 -3.13 21.61 -2.23
C ILE A 43 -3.86 21.45 -3.57
N GLU A 44 -4.94 22.20 -3.77
CA GLU A 44 -5.73 22.20 -5.00
C GLU A 44 -4.91 22.60 -6.24
N ASP A 45 -3.95 23.52 -6.07
CA ASP A 45 -3.09 24.03 -7.14
C ASP A 45 -1.82 23.16 -7.31
N ILE A 46 -1.36 22.51 -6.22
CA ILE A 46 -0.17 21.66 -6.22
C ILE A 46 -0.45 20.31 -6.87
N GLN A 47 -1.64 19.75 -6.63
CA GLN A 47 -2.05 18.44 -7.12
C GLN A 47 -2.60 18.53 -8.55
N SER A 48 -2.37 17.48 -9.36
CA SER A 48 -2.89 17.41 -10.72
C SER A 48 -4.43 17.34 -10.75
N LYS A 49 -5.02 17.97 -11.75
CA LYS A 49 -6.46 17.91 -11.96
C LYS A 49 -6.96 16.46 -12.05
N GLY A 50 -7.97 16.13 -11.26
CA GLY A 50 -8.51 14.76 -11.14
C GLY A 50 -7.80 13.86 -10.12
N HIS A 51 -6.69 14.32 -9.52
CA HIS A 51 -5.88 13.58 -8.54
C HIS A 51 -5.71 14.35 -7.23
N LYS A 52 -6.58 15.31 -6.94
CA LYS A 52 -6.45 16.24 -5.82
C LYS A 52 -6.43 15.55 -4.45
N ASN A 53 -7.15 14.43 -4.32
CA ASN A 53 -7.19 13.67 -3.08
C ASN A 53 -6.17 12.53 -3.02
N ASP A 54 -5.35 12.33 -4.07
CA ASP A 54 -4.45 11.20 -4.12
C ASP A 54 -3.21 11.41 -3.24
N ILE A 55 -2.89 10.42 -2.40
CA ILE A 55 -1.56 10.32 -1.81
C ILE A 55 -0.66 9.61 -2.82
N GLY A 56 -0.33 10.35 -3.88
CA GLY A 56 0.39 9.86 -5.06
C GLY A 56 1.84 9.52 -4.78
N SER A 57 2.53 8.98 -5.79
CA SER A 57 3.95 8.64 -5.71
C SER A 57 4.85 9.87 -5.45
N GLY A 58 4.42 11.06 -5.85
CA GLY A 58 5.11 12.33 -5.63
C GLY A 58 4.72 13.08 -4.36
N ALA A 59 3.81 12.53 -3.53
CA ALA A 59 3.23 13.25 -2.40
C ALA A 59 4.27 13.81 -1.42
N PHE A 60 5.30 13.05 -1.10
CA PHE A 60 6.37 13.50 -0.19
C PHE A 60 7.23 14.64 -0.74
N ARG A 61 7.27 14.81 -2.04
CA ARG A 61 7.95 15.94 -2.67
C ARG A 61 7.06 17.17 -2.80
N LEU A 62 5.78 16.93 -3.12
CA LEU A 62 4.83 18.01 -3.43
C LEU A 62 4.23 18.63 -2.18
N LEU A 63 3.95 17.82 -1.15
CA LEU A 63 3.22 18.21 0.06
C LEU A 63 4.10 18.14 1.31
N LYS A 64 5.43 18.10 1.13
CA LYS A 64 6.39 18.16 2.23
C LYS A 64 6.26 19.47 2.99
N ASP A 65 6.32 19.38 4.32
CA ASP A 65 6.22 20.50 5.25
C ASP A 65 4.86 21.27 5.20
N ILE A 66 3.93 20.79 4.36
CA ILE A 66 2.51 21.22 4.36
C ILE A 66 1.72 20.24 5.22
N ILE A 67 1.62 18.97 4.78
CA ILE A 67 0.93 17.90 5.51
C ILE A 67 1.80 16.67 5.78
N PHE A 68 2.97 16.54 5.13
CA PHE A 68 3.92 15.46 5.35
C PHE A 68 5.19 15.96 6.03
N TYR A 69 5.48 15.42 7.20
CA TYR A 69 6.61 15.81 8.04
C TYR A 69 7.59 14.65 8.18
N LYS A 70 8.89 14.95 8.09
CA LYS A 70 9.94 13.94 8.24
C LYS A 70 10.01 13.42 9.68
N ASP A 71 9.91 14.32 10.63
CA ASP A 71 9.88 14.06 12.06
C ASP A 71 8.47 14.24 12.59
N LYS A 72 8.10 13.47 13.62
CA LYS A 72 6.79 13.61 14.24
C LYS A 72 6.65 15.02 14.83
N PRO A 73 5.66 15.80 14.41
CA PRO A 73 5.43 17.12 14.98
C PRO A 73 5.19 17.06 16.50
N SER A 74 5.67 18.07 17.21
CA SER A 74 5.52 18.18 18.67
C SER A 74 4.24 18.85 19.13
N HIS A 75 3.51 19.49 18.22
CA HIS A 75 2.22 20.13 18.54
C HIS A 75 1.12 19.10 18.68
N GLU A 76 0.03 19.48 19.31
CA GLU A 76 -1.12 18.64 19.58
C GLU A 76 -1.74 18.09 18.29
N GLY A 77 -2.04 16.79 18.28
CA GLY A 77 -2.62 16.09 17.14
C GLY A 77 -2.37 14.58 17.20
N GLU A 78 -3.16 13.83 16.46
CA GLU A 78 -2.96 12.39 16.28
C GLU A 78 -2.19 12.15 14.97
N TYR A 79 -0.91 11.80 15.09
CA TYR A 79 -0.04 11.61 13.93
C TYR A 79 0.12 10.14 13.56
N VAL A 80 0.00 9.85 12.28
CA VAL A 80 0.18 8.53 11.68
C VAL A 80 1.33 8.54 10.68
N LYS A 81 1.87 7.36 10.39
CA LYS A 81 2.95 7.19 9.40
C LYS A 81 2.39 6.79 8.05
N ILE A 82 2.94 7.38 7.01
CA ILE A 82 2.68 6.99 5.61
C ILE A 82 4.00 6.54 5.00
N LEU A 83 4.00 5.32 4.42
CA LEU A 83 5.13 4.79 3.66
C LEU A 83 5.02 5.25 2.21
N GLY A 84 6.11 5.74 1.68
CA GLY A 84 6.24 6.12 0.27
C GLY A 84 7.65 5.91 -0.24
N LEU A 85 7.93 6.49 -1.40
CA LEU A 85 9.26 6.55 -1.96
C LEU A 85 9.78 7.99 -1.98
N GLU A 86 11.00 8.18 -1.49
CA GLU A 86 11.77 9.40 -1.65
C GLU A 86 13.12 9.01 -2.28
N ASN A 87 13.45 9.57 -3.45
CA ASN A 87 14.65 9.21 -4.22
C ASN A 87 14.78 7.69 -4.42
N SER A 88 13.69 7.02 -4.80
CA SER A 88 13.59 5.57 -4.99
C SER A 88 13.84 4.72 -3.74
N LYS A 89 13.94 5.33 -2.57
CA LYS A 89 14.11 4.64 -1.29
C LYS A 89 12.82 4.70 -0.48
N ARG A 90 12.46 3.60 0.16
CA ARG A 90 11.33 3.54 1.10
C ARG A 90 11.59 4.48 2.26
N THR A 91 10.63 5.36 2.50
CA THR A 91 10.71 6.40 3.52
C THR A 91 9.36 6.56 4.18
N TYR A 92 9.36 6.83 5.48
CA TYR A 92 8.15 7.16 6.23
C TYR A 92 8.10 8.65 6.48
N TYR A 93 6.90 9.20 6.30
CA TYR A 93 6.56 10.56 6.73
C TYR A 93 5.40 10.51 7.70
N TRP A 94 5.34 11.49 8.57
CA TRP A 94 4.23 11.70 9.48
C TRP A 94 3.21 12.65 8.86
N MET A 95 1.93 12.40 9.11
CA MET A 95 0.83 13.33 8.82
C MET A 95 -0.18 13.28 9.95
N ASP A 96 -0.93 14.36 10.15
CA ASP A 96 -2.06 14.36 11.08
C ASP A 96 -3.16 13.44 10.52
N LYS A 97 -3.66 12.53 11.37
CA LYS A 97 -4.68 11.54 11.02
C LYS A 97 -5.95 12.20 10.47
N LYS A 98 -6.27 13.42 10.91
CA LYS A 98 -7.45 14.16 10.42
C LYS A 98 -7.42 14.43 8.91
N TYR A 99 -6.23 14.43 8.30
CA TYR A 99 -6.05 14.65 6.86
C TYR A 99 -6.05 13.35 6.05
N LEU A 100 -6.16 12.20 6.72
CA LEU A 100 -6.14 10.89 6.08
C LEU A 100 -7.55 10.31 5.97
N ASN A 101 -7.97 10.00 4.74
CA ASN A 101 -9.09 9.10 4.47
C ASN A 101 -8.50 7.71 4.17
N ALA A 102 -8.71 6.77 5.09
CA ALA A 102 -8.13 5.44 5.06
C ALA A 102 -9.21 4.35 4.99
N PRO A 103 -8.90 3.17 4.40
CA PRO A 103 -9.78 2.01 4.44
C PRO A 103 -9.87 1.41 5.85
N SER A 104 -10.89 0.57 6.11
CA SER A 104 -11.05 -0.12 7.41
C SER A 104 -9.83 -0.94 7.82
N SER A 105 -9.12 -1.53 6.85
CA SER A 105 -7.87 -2.27 7.08
C SER A 105 -6.70 -1.42 7.59
N PHE A 106 -6.87 -0.09 7.70
CA PHE A 106 -5.82 0.80 8.22
C PHE A 106 -5.42 0.46 9.66
N GLU A 107 -6.38 0.09 10.50
CA GLU A 107 -6.17 -0.24 11.91
C GLU A 107 -5.74 -1.69 12.14
N GLU A 108 -5.44 -2.43 11.06
CA GLU A 108 -5.03 -3.83 11.08
C GLU A 108 -3.63 -4.00 10.49
N TYR A 109 -3.03 -5.19 10.68
CA TYR A 109 -1.81 -5.58 9.99
C TYR A 109 -2.11 -5.82 8.51
N LYS A 110 -1.18 -5.47 7.64
CA LYS A 110 -1.31 -5.65 6.20
C LYS A 110 0.03 -5.90 5.54
N VAL A 111 0.01 -6.62 4.43
CA VAL A 111 1.19 -6.76 3.57
C VAL A 111 1.09 -5.72 2.46
N ILE A 112 2.16 -4.99 2.23
CA ILE A 112 2.26 -4.11 1.08
C ILE A 112 3.35 -4.59 0.12
N MET A 113 3.12 -4.33 -1.15
CA MET A 113 4.10 -4.59 -2.21
C MET A 113 4.07 -3.46 -3.24
N PRO A 114 5.21 -3.14 -3.89
CA PRO A 114 5.21 -2.20 -4.99
C PRO A 114 4.23 -2.65 -6.08
N GLN A 115 3.49 -1.71 -6.64
CA GLN A 115 2.57 -1.98 -7.74
C GLN A 115 3.32 -2.39 -9.02
N ALA A 116 4.43 -1.71 -9.32
CA ALA A 116 5.29 -2.07 -10.42
C ALA A 116 6.37 -3.02 -9.91
N ASN A 117 6.35 -4.24 -10.40
CA ASN A 117 7.33 -5.27 -10.08
C ASN A 117 7.98 -5.75 -11.37
N GLY A 118 9.32 -5.78 -11.35
CA GLY A 118 10.12 -6.43 -12.35
C GLY A 118 10.02 -5.91 -13.78
N ASN A 119 10.50 -6.73 -14.71
CA ASN A 119 10.52 -6.46 -16.15
C ASN A 119 9.60 -7.40 -16.94
N GLY A 120 8.76 -8.20 -16.26
CA GLY A 120 7.86 -9.16 -16.88
C GLY A 120 8.50 -10.50 -17.24
N THR A 121 9.67 -10.80 -16.70
CA THR A 121 10.31 -12.11 -16.88
C THR A 121 9.63 -13.16 -16.00
N PHE A 122 9.24 -14.29 -16.60
CA PHE A 122 8.60 -15.39 -15.88
C PHE A 122 9.41 -15.84 -14.65
N GLY A 123 8.77 -15.94 -13.50
CA GLY A 123 9.40 -16.37 -12.25
C GLY A 123 10.26 -15.31 -11.58
N GLU A 124 10.17 -14.05 -12.01
CA GLU A 124 10.88 -12.92 -11.42
C GLU A 124 10.56 -12.74 -9.94
N VAL A 125 11.52 -12.22 -9.21
CA VAL A 125 11.37 -11.97 -7.77
C VAL A 125 10.48 -10.75 -7.54
N ILE A 126 9.38 -10.94 -6.82
CA ILE A 126 8.53 -9.83 -6.36
C ILE A 126 9.35 -8.88 -5.50
N SER A 127 9.36 -7.60 -5.86
CA SER A 127 10.14 -6.56 -5.17
C SER A 127 9.71 -6.41 -3.72
N SER A 128 10.43 -7.06 -2.82
CA SER A 128 10.44 -6.85 -1.37
C SER A 128 9.09 -6.45 -0.74
N PRO A 129 8.04 -7.29 -0.77
CA PRO A 129 6.84 -7.03 0.02
C PRO A 129 7.20 -7.04 1.51
N LEU A 130 6.45 -6.27 2.32
CA LEU A 130 6.67 -6.18 3.76
C LEU A 130 5.35 -6.04 4.53
N VAL A 131 5.36 -6.39 5.81
CA VAL A 131 4.23 -6.17 6.72
C VAL A 131 4.27 -4.73 7.22
N LEU A 132 3.11 -4.05 7.17
CA LEU A 132 2.88 -2.80 7.88
C LEU A 132 2.09 -3.06 9.16
N GLU A 133 2.48 -2.37 10.20
CA GLU A 133 1.79 -2.32 11.49
C GLU A 133 0.44 -1.59 11.35
N PRO A 134 -0.49 -1.76 12.31
CA PRO A 134 -1.69 -0.93 12.42
C PRO A 134 -1.36 0.57 12.43
N ASN A 135 -2.26 1.38 11.92
CA ASN A 135 -2.12 2.85 11.82
C ASN A 135 -0.92 3.32 10.97
N VAL A 136 -0.47 2.50 10.04
CA VAL A 136 0.51 2.87 9.03
C VAL A 136 -0.13 2.74 7.64
N GLY A 137 -0.17 3.85 6.90
CA GLY A 137 -0.66 3.89 5.51
C GLY A 137 0.48 3.83 4.49
N ALA A 138 0.12 3.88 3.22
CA ALA A 138 1.08 3.91 2.12
C ALA A 138 0.61 4.81 0.98
N THR A 139 1.55 5.37 0.22
CA THR A 139 1.24 6.07 -1.03
C THR A 139 0.74 5.08 -2.10
N GLU A 140 0.14 5.59 -3.17
CA GLU A 140 -0.35 4.79 -4.30
C GLU A 140 0.72 3.95 -5.00
N THR A 141 1.99 4.14 -4.67
CA THR A 141 3.11 3.32 -5.15
C THR A 141 2.98 1.85 -4.75
N PHE A 142 2.21 1.58 -3.70
CA PHE A 142 2.06 0.25 -3.12
C PHE A 142 0.62 -0.25 -3.21
N LEU A 143 0.48 -1.56 -3.46
CA LEU A 143 -0.74 -2.32 -3.24
C LEU A 143 -0.79 -2.77 -1.77
N SER A 144 -1.98 -2.83 -1.20
CA SER A 144 -2.22 -3.33 0.15
C SER A 144 -2.98 -4.65 0.10
N ILE A 145 -2.55 -5.63 0.86
CA ILE A 145 -3.14 -6.96 0.99
C ILE A 145 -3.45 -7.22 2.47
N GLY A 146 -4.68 -7.55 2.76
CA GLY A 146 -5.18 -7.74 4.12
C GLY A 146 -6.12 -6.57 4.54
N GLY A 147 -6.62 -6.54 5.67
CA GLY A 147 -6.48 -6.45 7.04
C GLY A 147 -6.38 -7.82 7.77
N PHE A 148 -5.32 -7.98 8.47
CA PHE A 148 -5.09 -9.13 9.31
C PHE A 148 -5.15 -8.70 10.77
N SER A 149 -5.87 -9.47 11.58
CA SER A 149 -6.04 -9.17 13.00
C SER A 149 -4.74 -9.32 13.79
N THR A 150 -3.83 -10.18 13.31
CA THR A 150 -2.56 -10.45 13.98
C THR A 150 -1.37 -10.27 13.04
N LYS A 151 -0.22 -9.93 13.62
CA LYS A 151 1.04 -9.88 12.88
C LYS A 151 1.42 -11.23 12.29
N TYR A 152 1.10 -12.32 12.99
CA TYR A 152 1.37 -13.68 12.55
C TYR A 152 0.66 -14.00 11.23
N GLU A 153 -0.62 -13.64 11.10
CA GLU A 153 -1.40 -13.82 9.86
C GLU A 153 -0.80 -13.01 8.71
N ALA A 154 -0.44 -11.75 8.95
CA ALA A 154 0.21 -10.92 7.96
C ALA A 154 1.58 -11.49 7.51
N GLU A 155 2.37 -12.04 8.44
CA GLU A 155 3.64 -12.69 8.13
C GLU A 155 3.44 -14.00 7.36
N ALA A 156 2.37 -14.75 7.64
CA ALA A 156 2.01 -15.94 6.87
C ALA A 156 1.64 -15.58 5.43
N ALA A 157 0.82 -14.54 5.24
CA ALA A 157 0.47 -14.01 3.93
C ALA A 157 1.73 -13.51 3.18
N LEU A 158 2.64 -12.82 3.86
CA LEU A 158 3.92 -12.38 3.30
C LEU A 158 4.77 -13.57 2.81
N LYS A 159 4.85 -14.65 3.59
CA LYS A 159 5.57 -15.88 3.19
C LYS A 159 4.94 -16.52 1.96
N TYR A 160 3.60 -16.58 1.92
CA TYR A 160 2.86 -17.11 0.77
C TYR A 160 3.16 -16.31 -0.51
N ILE A 161 3.05 -14.98 -0.46
CA ILE A 161 3.31 -14.08 -1.60
C ILE A 161 4.75 -14.27 -2.14
N LYS A 162 5.70 -14.54 -1.25
CA LYS A 162 7.11 -14.77 -1.61
C LYS A 162 7.40 -16.19 -2.10
N CYS A 163 6.49 -17.14 -1.97
CA CYS A 163 6.74 -18.52 -2.35
C CYS A 163 6.86 -18.68 -3.87
N LYS A 164 7.47 -19.78 -4.31
CA LYS A 164 7.66 -20.09 -5.74
C LYS A 164 6.34 -20.22 -6.49
N PHE A 165 5.33 -20.78 -5.83
CA PHE A 165 4.00 -20.95 -6.41
C PHE A 165 3.35 -19.59 -6.74
N ALA A 166 3.26 -18.70 -5.76
CA ALA A 166 2.66 -17.38 -5.97
C ALA A 166 3.40 -16.58 -7.06
N ARG A 167 4.73 -16.65 -7.11
CA ARG A 167 5.52 -16.00 -8.16
C ARG A 167 5.27 -16.59 -9.55
N ALA A 168 5.11 -17.90 -9.64
CA ALA A 168 4.80 -18.56 -10.90
C ALA A 168 3.39 -18.21 -11.42
N MET A 169 2.45 -17.91 -10.51
CA MET A 169 1.08 -17.53 -10.87
C MET A 169 0.94 -16.01 -11.18
N LEU A 170 1.90 -15.19 -10.76
CA LEU A 170 1.90 -13.74 -11.01
C LEU A 170 2.67 -13.34 -12.30
N GLY A 171 3.51 -14.19 -12.83
CA GLY A 171 4.25 -14.00 -14.08
C GLY A 171 3.54 -14.66 -15.22
#